data_ca598468ff493ae110efaeec61c68b82
#
_entry.id   ca598468ff493ae110efaeec61c68b82
#
_cell.length_a   1.000
_cell.length_b   1.000
_cell.length_c   1.000
_cell.angle_alpha   90.00
_cell.angle_beta   90.00
_cell.angle_gamma   90.00
#
_symmetry.space_group_name_H-M   'P 1'
#
loop_
_entity.id
_entity.type
_entity.pdbx_description
1 polymer ?
#
loop_
_entity_poly.entity_id
_entity_poly.type
_entity_poly.pdbx_seq_one_letter_code
_entity_poly.pdbx_strand_id
1 'polypeptide(L)'
;MNATPEAGKEFYQNFYDKGKVVMLNLLKFKASADYSNLEELKPIKNISGEEAYQLYLDSILPELKKVGSRIIYFGKSRNFLIGPDSEKWDAVLLVEHESVLKFMEFAQNPDYLKIAGHRKAALEDSRLLPTNEIKKYN
;
A
#
# COMPACT_ATOMS: atom_id res chain seq x y z
N MET A 1 -0.36 12.14 -2.16
CA MET A 1 -0.56 12.50 -0.74
C MET A 1 0.28 11.61 0.16
N ASN A 2 0.76 12.16 1.24
CA ASN A 2 1.61 11.46 2.21
C ASN A 2 0.94 11.47 3.59
N ALA A 3 1.33 10.51 4.42
CA ALA A 3 0.86 10.48 5.80
C ALA A 3 1.40 11.69 6.57
N THR A 4 0.57 12.23 7.45
CA THR A 4 0.99 13.29 8.37
C THR A 4 1.25 12.69 9.75
N PRO A 5 2.04 13.37 10.62
CA PRO A 5 2.20 12.90 12.00
C PRO A 5 0.88 12.76 12.74
N GLU A 6 -0.06 13.68 12.51
CA GLU A 6 -1.39 13.63 13.13
C GLU A 6 -2.18 12.40 12.69
N ALA A 7 -2.17 12.09 11.39
CA ALA A 7 -2.87 10.91 10.87
C ALA A 7 -2.28 9.63 11.44
N GLY A 8 -0.96 9.54 11.56
CA GLY A 8 -0.28 8.39 12.16
C GLY A 8 -0.66 8.20 13.63
N LYS A 9 -0.74 9.29 14.38
CA LYS A 9 -1.14 9.27 15.78
C LYS A 9 -2.59 8.82 15.94
N GLU A 10 -3.49 9.36 15.12
CA GLU A 10 -4.90 8.99 15.13
C GLU A 10 -5.08 7.51 14.78
N PHE A 11 -4.35 7.04 13.76
CA PHE A 11 -4.37 5.63 13.38
C PHE A 11 -3.99 4.75 14.57
N TYR A 12 -2.88 5.04 15.24
CA TYR A 12 -2.44 4.28 16.40
C TYR A 12 -3.51 4.29 17.50
N GLN A 13 -4.01 5.48 17.86
CA GLN A 13 -5.01 5.63 18.92
C GLN A 13 -6.31 4.88 18.62
N ASN A 14 -6.75 4.92 17.37
CA ASN A 14 -8.04 4.33 16.98
C ASN A 14 -7.99 2.81 16.83
N PHE A 15 -6.82 2.24 16.53
CA PHE A 15 -6.73 0.84 16.15
C PHE A 15 -5.82 -0.03 17.01
N TYR A 16 -4.99 0.54 17.89
CA TYR A 16 -3.94 -0.23 18.56
C TYR A 16 -4.43 -1.43 19.36
N ASP A 17 -5.64 -1.37 19.92
CA ASP A 17 -6.22 -2.43 20.75
C ASP A 17 -7.41 -3.14 20.07
N LYS A 18 -7.55 -3.00 18.77
CA LYS A 18 -8.72 -3.52 18.03
C LYS A 18 -8.43 -4.84 17.29
N GLY A 19 -7.25 -5.42 17.46
CA GLY A 19 -6.86 -6.65 16.77
C GLY A 19 -6.49 -6.42 15.34
N LYS A 20 -6.98 -7.26 14.43
CA LYS A 20 -6.64 -7.19 13.01
C LYS A 20 -7.04 -5.85 12.39
N VAL A 21 -6.17 -5.34 11.53
CA VAL A 21 -6.42 -4.15 10.74
C VAL A 21 -6.25 -4.50 9.27
N VAL A 22 -7.21 -4.07 8.45
CA VAL A 22 -7.14 -4.22 6.99
C VAL A 22 -6.91 -2.85 6.38
N MET A 23 -5.81 -2.74 5.63
CA MET A 23 -5.44 -1.51 4.94
C MET A 23 -6.05 -1.52 3.55
N LEU A 24 -6.96 -0.60 3.28
CA LEU A 24 -7.53 -0.40 1.96
C LEU A 24 -6.68 0.63 1.23
N ASN A 25 -6.13 0.23 0.09
CA ASN A 25 -5.33 1.10 -0.77
C ASN A 25 -6.08 1.39 -2.06
N LEU A 26 -6.20 2.67 -2.40
CA LEU A 26 -6.58 3.11 -3.73
C LEU A 26 -5.30 3.57 -4.42
N LEU A 27 -5.06 3.08 -5.62
CA LEU A 27 -3.77 3.26 -6.31
C LEU A 27 -3.98 3.86 -7.69
N LYS A 28 -3.17 4.89 -7.99
CA LYS A 28 -3.10 5.48 -9.33
C LYS A 28 -1.66 5.36 -9.81
N PHE A 29 -1.45 4.67 -10.92
CA PHE A 29 -0.11 4.40 -11.43
C PHE A 29 0.36 5.50 -12.37
N LYS A 30 1.66 5.79 -12.31
CA LYS A 30 2.33 6.60 -13.33
C LYS A 30 2.33 5.84 -14.66
N ALA A 31 2.21 6.55 -15.77
CA ALA A 31 2.33 5.92 -17.08
C ALA A 31 3.73 5.29 -17.26
N SER A 32 4.75 6.00 -16.82
CA SER A 32 6.14 5.53 -16.79
C SER A 32 6.66 5.65 -15.36
N ALA A 33 7.22 4.58 -14.83
CA ALA A 33 7.76 4.59 -13.46
C ALA A 33 8.89 5.61 -13.36
N ASP A 34 8.94 6.31 -12.23
CA ASP A 34 9.95 7.34 -11.98
C ASP A 34 10.89 6.91 -10.87
N TYR A 35 12.07 6.43 -11.27
CA TYR A 35 13.12 6.01 -10.34
C TYR A 35 14.15 7.10 -10.06
N SER A 36 13.82 8.38 -10.29
CA SER A 36 14.71 9.50 -9.93
C SER A 36 15.11 9.39 -8.46
N ASN A 37 16.39 9.49 -8.18
CA ASN A 37 16.98 9.34 -6.84
C ASN A 37 16.80 7.93 -6.24
N LEU A 38 16.46 6.93 -7.07
CA LEU A 38 16.26 5.53 -6.66
C LEU A 38 17.11 4.62 -7.54
N GLU A 39 18.35 5.01 -7.83
CA GLU A 39 19.22 4.31 -8.79
C GLU A 39 19.46 2.84 -8.44
N GLU A 40 19.54 2.51 -7.14
CA GLU A 40 19.78 1.14 -6.70
C GLU A 40 18.64 0.18 -7.06
N LEU A 41 17.41 0.72 -7.22
CA LEU A 41 16.23 -0.08 -7.53
C LEU A 41 15.87 -0.05 -9.01
N LYS A 42 16.44 0.87 -9.76
CA LYS A 42 16.05 1.15 -11.15
C LYS A 42 16.24 -0.09 -12.04
N PRO A 43 15.19 -0.56 -12.72
CA PRO A 43 15.32 -1.63 -13.73
C PRO A 43 16.20 -1.19 -14.91
N ILE A 44 16.77 -2.18 -15.61
CA ILE A 44 17.63 -1.91 -16.78
C ILE A 44 16.87 -1.17 -17.87
N LYS A 45 15.61 -1.57 -18.12
CA LYS A 45 14.76 -0.91 -19.10
C LYS A 45 13.68 -0.07 -18.42
N ASN A 46 13.14 0.91 -19.11
CA ASN A 46 12.01 1.68 -18.61
C ASN A 46 10.78 0.78 -18.51
N ILE A 47 10.04 0.92 -17.42
CA ILE A 47 8.83 0.15 -17.16
C ILE A 47 7.68 1.10 -16.80
N SER A 48 6.45 0.60 -16.89
CA SER A 48 5.28 1.38 -16.48
C SER A 48 5.18 1.45 -14.95
N GLY A 49 4.39 2.39 -14.46
CA GLY A 49 4.08 2.45 -13.02
C GLY A 49 3.40 1.17 -12.54
N GLU A 50 2.50 0.61 -13.35
CA GLU A 50 1.84 -0.66 -13.02
C GLU A 50 2.85 -1.79 -12.86
N GLU A 51 3.82 -1.91 -13.78
CA GLU A 51 4.88 -2.90 -13.69
C GLU A 51 5.78 -2.67 -12.46
N ALA A 52 6.11 -1.41 -12.16
CA ALA A 52 6.90 -1.09 -10.97
C ALA A 52 6.15 -1.47 -9.68
N TYR A 53 4.84 -1.28 -9.65
CA TYR A 53 4.04 -1.67 -8.50
C TYR A 53 4.00 -3.19 -8.35
N GLN A 54 3.98 -3.93 -9.45
CA GLN A 54 4.07 -5.40 -9.41
C GLN A 54 5.41 -5.84 -8.81
N LEU A 55 6.51 -5.16 -9.16
CA LEU A 55 7.81 -5.42 -8.53
C LEU A 55 7.75 -5.16 -7.03
N TYR A 56 7.09 -4.07 -6.64
CA TYR A 56 6.90 -3.75 -5.22
C TYR A 56 6.16 -4.87 -4.50
N LEU A 57 5.02 -5.32 -5.02
CA LEU A 57 4.23 -6.39 -4.40
C LEU A 57 5.02 -7.69 -4.30
N ASP A 58 5.69 -8.09 -5.36
CA ASP A 58 6.51 -9.30 -5.35
C ASP A 58 7.62 -9.21 -4.29
N SER A 59 8.20 -8.02 -4.13
CA SER A 59 9.30 -7.80 -3.19
C SER A 59 8.84 -7.77 -1.73
N ILE A 60 7.60 -7.32 -1.46
CA ILE A 60 7.13 -7.22 -0.08
C ILE A 60 6.52 -8.52 0.46
N LEU A 61 6.20 -9.49 -0.42
CA LEU A 61 5.59 -10.74 0.04
C LEU A 61 6.38 -11.44 1.16
N PRO A 62 7.71 -11.61 1.07
CA PRO A 62 8.47 -12.19 2.17
C PRO A 62 8.41 -11.35 3.44
N GLU A 63 8.41 -10.01 3.32
CA GLU A 63 8.38 -9.11 4.46
C GLU A 63 7.02 -9.13 5.16
N LEU A 64 5.94 -9.23 4.40
CA LEU A 64 4.60 -9.40 4.96
C LEU A 64 4.50 -10.72 5.71
N LYS A 65 5.01 -11.79 5.13
CA LYS A 65 4.98 -13.12 5.73
C LYS A 65 5.70 -13.15 7.08
N LYS A 66 6.83 -12.46 7.20
CA LYS A 66 7.60 -12.40 8.45
C LYS A 66 6.79 -11.90 9.64
N VAL A 67 5.84 -11.01 9.41
CA VAL A 67 5.02 -10.42 10.48
C VAL A 67 3.59 -10.98 10.51
N GLY A 68 3.32 -12.04 9.75
CA GLY A 68 2.00 -12.66 9.71
C GLY A 68 0.95 -11.86 8.94
N SER A 69 1.39 -10.95 8.10
CA SER A 69 0.50 -10.13 7.26
C SER A 69 0.31 -10.78 5.91
N ARG A 70 -0.77 -10.42 5.21
CA ARG A 70 -1.07 -11.00 3.91
C ARG A 70 -1.89 -10.07 3.03
N ILE A 71 -1.70 -10.20 1.71
CA ILE A 71 -2.57 -9.55 0.73
C ILE A 71 -3.84 -10.40 0.63
N ILE A 72 -4.99 -9.80 0.91
CA ILE A 72 -6.26 -10.53 0.83
C ILE A 72 -7.06 -10.21 -0.44
N TYR A 73 -6.69 -9.15 -1.15
CA TYR A 73 -7.31 -8.81 -2.43
C TYR A 73 -6.44 -7.81 -3.18
N PHE A 74 -6.28 -8.02 -4.48
CA PHE A 74 -5.69 -7.04 -5.38
C PHE A 74 -6.48 -7.06 -6.68
N GLY A 75 -7.11 -5.94 -7.02
CA GLY A 75 -8.01 -5.87 -8.15
C GLY A 75 -7.81 -4.62 -8.98
N LYS A 76 -8.11 -4.73 -10.27
CA LYS A 76 -8.08 -3.61 -11.22
C LYS A 76 -9.41 -2.86 -11.13
N SER A 77 -9.32 -1.54 -11.06
CA SER A 77 -10.50 -0.68 -11.04
C SER A 77 -10.54 0.19 -12.30
N ARG A 78 -11.67 0.82 -12.49
CA ARG A 78 -11.95 1.75 -13.57
C ARG A 78 -12.65 2.97 -12.97
N ASN A 79 -13.49 3.64 -13.74
CA ASN A 79 -14.27 4.78 -13.28
C ASN A 79 -15.22 4.37 -12.15
N PHE A 80 -15.48 5.30 -11.24
CA PHE A 80 -16.50 5.07 -10.21
C PHE A 80 -17.87 4.82 -10.85
N LEU A 81 -18.61 3.92 -10.28
CA LEU A 81 -20.05 3.82 -10.54
C LEU A 81 -20.77 4.96 -9.83
N ILE A 82 -20.37 5.23 -8.57
CA ILE A 82 -20.86 6.36 -7.77
C ILE A 82 -19.63 7.05 -7.19
N GLY A 83 -19.37 8.25 -7.64
CA GLY A 83 -18.21 9.03 -7.19
C GLY A 83 -17.88 10.15 -8.18
N PRO A 84 -16.93 11.04 -7.82
CA PRO A 84 -16.61 12.18 -8.66
C PRO A 84 -15.79 11.78 -9.90
N ASP A 85 -16.11 12.36 -11.03
CA ASP A 85 -15.39 12.12 -12.28
C ASP A 85 -13.94 12.61 -12.23
N SER A 86 -13.66 13.56 -11.35
CA SER A 86 -12.32 14.13 -11.21
C SER A 86 -11.32 13.22 -10.52
N GLU A 87 -11.79 12.15 -9.91
CA GLU A 87 -10.95 11.22 -9.16
C GLU A 87 -10.93 9.86 -9.85
N LYS A 88 -9.75 9.39 -10.22
CA LYS A 88 -9.57 8.14 -10.97
C LYS A 88 -8.59 7.25 -10.23
N TRP A 89 -8.94 5.97 -10.09
CA TRP A 89 -8.08 4.98 -9.45
C TRP A 89 -7.93 3.75 -10.35
N ASP A 90 -6.71 3.22 -10.42
CA ASP A 90 -6.37 2.10 -11.30
C ASP A 90 -6.52 0.74 -10.64
N ALA A 91 -6.34 0.70 -9.32
CA ALA A 91 -6.35 -0.57 -8.60
C ALA A 91 -6.75 -0.37 -7.14
N VAL A 92 -7.23 -1.48 -6.55
CA VAL A 92 -7.56 -1.59 -5.13
C VAL A 92 -6.74 -2.72 -4.54
N LEU A 93 -6.09 -2.47 -3.40
CA LEU A 93 -5.31 -3.47 -2.69
C LEU A 93 -5.77 -3.51 -1.23
N LEU A 94 -6.07 -4.70 -0.74
CA LEU A 94 -6.39 -4.92 0.67
C LEU A 94 -5.30 -5.78 1.30
N VAL A 95 -4.67 -5.24 2.35
CA VAL A 95 -3.62 -5.93 3.09
C VAL A 95 -4.06 -6.09 4.54
N GLU A 96 -4.08 -7.33 5.03
CA GLU A 96 -4.44 -7.64 6.42
C GLU A 96 -3.19 -7.74 7.27
N HIS A 97 -3.21 -7.05 8.42
CA HIS A 97 -2.19 -7.17 9.46
C HIS A 97 -2.85 -7.66 10.74
N GLU A 98 -2.14 -8.47 11.51
CA GLU A 98 -2.67 -9.03 12.76
C GLU A 98 -2.97 -7.96 13.80
N SER A 99 -2.25 -6.84 13.73
CA SER A 99 -2.41 -5.72 14.67
C SER A 99 -1.73 -4.47 14.12
N VAL A 100 -1.99 -3.32 14.75
CA VAL A 100 -1.28 -2.08 14.45
C VAL A 100 0.23 -2.26 14.68
N LEU A 101 0.62 -2.95 15.76
CA LEU A 101 2.04 -3.15 16.05
C LEU A 101 2.73 -3.98 14.96
N LYS A 102 2.05 -4.99 14.43
CA LYS A 102 2.59 -5.79 13.32
C LYS A 102 2.70 -4.98 12.04
N PHE A 103 1.73 -4.11 11.76
CA PHE A 103 1.84 -3.17 10.65
C PHE A 103 3.06 -2.27 10.80
N MET A 104 3.25 -1.69 11.99
CA MET A 104 4.38 -0.79 12.27
C MET A 104 5.71 -1.53 12.15
N GLU A 105 5.77 -2.77 12.64
CA GLU A 105 6.95 -3.62 12.51
C GLU A 105 7.32 -3.83 11.03
N PHE A 106 6.32 -4.12 10.20
CA PHE A 106 6.51 -4.25 8.75
C PHE A 106 6.98 -2.93 8.13
N ALA A 107 6.28 -1.83 8.42
CA ALA A 107 6.55 -0.53 7.80
C ALA A 107 7.90 0.06 8.18
N GLN A 108 8.45 -0.32 9.33
CA GLN A 108 9.72 0.18 9.84
C GLN A 108 10.88 -0.80 9.61
N ASN A 109 10.61 -1.97 9.06
CA ASN A 109 11.62 -2.99 8.82
C ASN A 109 12.65 -2.48 7.80
N PRO A 110 13.97 -2.54 8.11
CA PRO A 110 15.01 -2.09 7.16
C PRO A 110 14.94 -2.78 5.80
N ASP A 111 14.60 -4.05 5.76
CA ASP A 111 14.46 -4.79 4.48
C ASP A 111 13.31 -4.26 3.65
N TYR A 112 12.17 -3.93 4.29
CA TYR A 112 11.07 -3.27 3.61
C TYR A 112 11.48 -1.90 3.06
N LEU A 113 12.17 -1.11 3.88
CA LEU A 113 12.58 0.25 3.50
C LEU A 113 13.50 0.26 2.28
N LYS A 114 14.31 -0.78 2.10
CA LYS A 114 15.18 -0.90 0.92
C LYS A 114 14.40 -1.06 -0.38
N ILE A 115 13.22 -1.66 -0.33
CA ILE A 115 12.41 -1.94 -1.54
C ILE A 115 11.21 -1.02 -1.67
N ALA A 116 10.91 -0.22 -0.66
CA ALA A 116 9.76 0.70 -0.66
C ALA A 116 9.81 1.71 -1.80
N GLY A 117 11.00 1.99 -2.33
CA GLY A 117 11.18 2.90 -3.46
C GLY A 117 10.44 2.47 -4.73
N HIS A 118 10.21 1.17 -4.94
CA HIS A 118 9.40 0.69 -6.06
C HIS A 118 7.99 1.28 -6.02
N ARG A 119 7.41 1.35 -4.83
CA ARG A 119 6.08 1.95 -4.63
C ARG A 119 6.09 3.42 -5.01
N LYS A 120 7.09 4.17 -4.53
CA LYS A 120 7.24 5.59 -4.84
C LYS A 120 7.42 5.81 -6.35
N ALA A 121 8.22 4.97 -7.00
CA ALA A 121 8.45 5.07 -8.44
C ALA A 121 7.18 4.80 -9.24
N ALA A 122 6.31 3.92 -8.74
CA ALA A 122 5.11 3.44 -9.43
C ALA A 122 3.92 4.39 -9.35
N LEU A 123 3.74 5.07 -8.23
CA LEU A 123 2.46 5.73 -7.91
C LEU A 123 2.46 7.22 -8.21
N GLU A 124 1.45 7.66 -8.96
CA GLU A 124 1.14 9.06 -9.15
C GLU A 124 0.38 9.60 -7.95
N ASP A 125 -0.55 8.81 -7.41
CA ASP A 125 -1.33 9.16 -6.22
C ASP A 125 -1.79 7.90 -5.52
N SER A 126 -2.16 8.01 -4.25
CA SER A 126 -2.69 6.90 -3.48
C SER A 126 -3.52 7.39 -2.30
N ARG A 127 -4.37 6.49 -1.83
CA ARG A 127 -5.09 6.66 -0.56
C ARG A 127 -4.88 5.40 0.25
N LEU A 128 -4.68 5.56 1.55
CA LEU A 128 -4.52 4.44 2.47
C LEU A 128 -5.52 4.63 3.61
N LEU A 129 -6.49 3.73 3.68
CA LEU A 129 -7.57 3.81 4.67
C LEU A 129 -7.52 2.58 5.58
N PRO A 130 -7.14 2.74 6.85
CA PRO A 130 -7.19 1.64 7.81
C PRO A 130 -8.64 1.30 8.14
N THR A 131 -8.93 0.00 8.26
CA THR A 131 -10.27 -0.48 8.63
C THR A 131 -10.17 -1.62 9.63
N ASN A 132 -11.23 -1.79 10.43
CA ASN A 132 -11.48 -3.01 11.19
C ASN A 132 -12.66 -3.74 10.59
N GLU A 133 -12.60 -5.05 10.56
CA GLU A 133 -13.70 -5.86 10.10
C GLU A 133 -14.90 -5.75 11.04
N ILE A 134 -16.10 -5.65 10.46
CA ILE A 134 -17.35 -5.74 11.21
C ILE A 134 -17.78 -7.21 11.18
N LYS A 135 -17.44 -7.96 12.23
CA LYS A 135 -17.59 -9.42 12.28
C LYS A 135 -19.02 -9.93 12.17
N LYS A 136 -20.00 -9.07 12.39
CA LYS A 136 -21.42 -9.40 12.30
C LYS A 136 -21.82 -10.04 10.98
N TYR A 137 -21.08 -9.77 9.90
CA TYR A 137 -21.42 -10.23 8.55
C TYR A 137 -20.53 -11.37 8.04
N ASN A 138 -19.78 -12.00 8.92
CA ASN A 138 -18.92 -13.13 8.58
C ASN A 138 -19.65 -14.46 8.65
#